data_8391385532001c05d3ba1acee14acbb6
#
_entry.id   8391385532001c05d3ba1acee14acbb6
#
_cell.length_a   1.000
_cell.length_b   1.000
_cell.length_c   1.000
_cell.angle_alpha   90.00
_cell.angle_beta   90.00
_cell.angle_gamma   90.00
#
_symmetry.space_group_name_H-M   'P 1'
#
loop_
_entity.id
_entity.type
_entity.pdbx_description
1 polymer ?
#
loop_
_entity_poly.entity_id
_entity_poly.type
_entity_poly.pdbx_seq_one_letter_code
_entity_poly.pdbx_strand_id
1 'polypeptide(L)'
;QLVYLGAVIMLYMVFYPKASRLLVNNMCMLMAVGFVMIARLSYTKCVKQFAIAVAGTLLTLAIPWLLKTVKSFRKMGWIYCGTGLVLLLAVLLGNKIYGANLVLTIGPVSVQPAEFVKILYVMFVASMFNKATTFRQTAVVTAFAALHVIILVLSTDLGAALIFFVVYIAMLYIATKNVLYAGAGIMGGGVAGVIAYKLFSHVRKRVIIWKDPWSHIDDSGYQVCQSLFSIGMGSWFGYGFCQGMPDKIPVAEKDFMFSAISEEFGLIFAISL
;
A
#
# COMPACT_ATOMS: atom_id res chain seq x y z
N GLN A 1 -20.68 -8.77 -8.76
CA GLN A 1 -19.22 -8.77 -8.65
C GLN A 1 -18.57 -9.42 -9.87
N LEU A 2 -18.90 -10.66 -10.24
CA LEU A 2 -18.32 -11.33 -11.41
C LEU A 2 -18.53 -10.56 -12.72
N VAL A 3 -19.74 -10.03 -12.95
CA VAL A 3 -20.03 -9.18 -14.12
C VAL A 3 -19.15 -7.93 -14.14
N TYR A 4 -18.96 -7.29 -13.00
CA TYR A 4 -18.07 -6.13 -12.86
C TYR A 4 -16.61 -6.49 -13.19
N LEU A 5 -16.09 -7.58 -12.63
CA LEU A 5 -14.71 -8.02 -12.90
C LEU A 5 -14.50 -8.39 -14.37
N GLY A 6 -15.48 -9.09 -14.97
CA GLY A 6 -15.48 -9.36 -16.42
C GLY A 6 -15.47 -8.08 -17.26
N ALA A 7 -16.29 -7.08 -16.87
CA ALA A 7 -16.30 -5.78 -17.53
C ALA A 7 -14.96 -5.04 -17.39
N VAL A 8 -14.31 -5.09 -16.22
CA VAL A 8 -12.97 -4.50 -16.00
C VAL A 8 -11.96 -5.12 -16.95
N ILE A 9 -11.89 -6.45 -17.04
CA ILE A 9 -10.99 -7.16 -17.96
C ILE A 9 -11.26 -6.73 -19.41
N MET A 10 -12.52 -6.71 -19.84
CA MET A 10 -12.90 -6.28 -21.19
C MET A 10 -12.51 -4.83 -21.47
N LEU A 11 -12.78 -3.91 -20.55
CA LEU A 11 -12.41 -2.49 -20.70
C LEU A 11 -10.90 -2.30 -20.87
N TYR A 12 -10.09 -2.99 -20.04
CA TYR A 12 -8.64 -2.94 -20.21
C TYR A 12 -8.16 -3.54 -21.52
N MET A 13 -8.75 -4.63 -21.98
CA MET A 13 -8.40 -5.22 -23.29
C MET A 13 -8.72 -4.28 -24.45
N VAL A 14 -9.84 -3.57 -24.37
CA VAL A 14 -10.29 -2.66 -25.44
C VAL A 14 -9.50 -1.34 -25.42
N PHE A 15 -9.39 -0.68 -24.27
CA PHE A 15 -8.74 0.63 -24.17
C PHE A 15 -7.23 0.57 -24.11
N TYR A 16 -6.68 -0.52 -23.57
CA TYR A 16 -5.23 -0.69 -23.33
C TYR A 16 -4.71 -2.05 -23.79
N PRO A 17 -4.76 -2.36 -25.10
CA PRO A 17 -4.39 -3.68 -25.64
C PRO A 17 -2.93 -4.06 -25.37
N LYS A 18 -2.06 -3.06 -25.08
CA LYS A 18 -0.65 -3.26 -24.73
C LYS A 18 -0.41 -3.45 -23.22
N ALA A 19 -1.45 -3.35 -22.38
CA ALA A 19 -1.32 -3.60 -20.94
C ALA A 19 -1.07 -5.10 -20.69
N SER A 20 -0.30 -5.39 -19.65
CA SER A 20 -0.05 -6.78 -19.23
C SER A 20 -1.35 -7.42 -18.77
N ARG A 21 -1.83 -8.42 -19.51
CA ARG A 21 -3.03 -9.19 -19.15
C ARG A 21 -2.87 -9.89 -17.81
N LEU A 22 -1.66 -10.36 -17.51
CA LEU A 22 -1.36 -11.00 -16.23
C LEU A 22 -1.62 -10.05 -15.05
N LEU A 23 -1.17 -8.78 -15.17
CA LEU A 23 -1.38 -7.77 -14.13
C LEU A 23 -2.87 -7.49 -13.89
N VAL A 24 -3.65 -7.33 -14.98
CA VAL A 24 -5.10 -7.08 -14.87
C VAL A 24 -5.82 -8.28 -14.28
N ASN A 25 -5.47 -9.50 -14.70
CA ASN A 25 -6.08 -10.73 -14.17
C ASN A 25 -5.76 -10.90 -12.67
N ASN A 26 -4.50 -10.68 -12.24
CA ASN A 26 -4.13 -10.77 -10.84
C ASN A 26 -4.87 -9.72 -9.99
N MET A 27 -4.99 -8.48 -10.50
CA MET A 27 -5.79 -7.45 -9.84
C MET A 27 -7.25 -7.89 -9.68
N CYS A 28 -7.86 -8.43 -10.73
CA CYS A 28 -9.25 -8.91 -10.66
C CYS A 28 -9.40 -10.11 -9.72
N MET A 29 -8.43 -11.03 -9.69
CA MET A 29 -8.42 -12.17 -8.77
C MET A 29 -8.35 -11.71 -7.30
N LEU A 30 -7.43 -10.80 -6.99
CA LEU A 30 -7.32 -10.24 -5.64
C LEU A 30 -8.59 -9.49 -5.23
N MET A 31 -9.19 -8.72 -6.15
CA MET A 31 -10.48 -8.06 -5.88
C MET A 31 -11.61 -9.07 -5.67
N ALA A 32 -11.65 -10.17 -6.44
CA ALA A 32 -12.67 -11.21 -6.28
C ALA A 32 -12.62 -11.83 -4.89
N VAL A 33 -11.43 -12.27 -4.46
CA VAL A 33 -11.22 -12.85 -3.12
C VAL A 33 -11.51 -11.82 -2.04
N GLY A 34 -11.02 -10.59 -2.20
CA GLY A 34 -11.27 -9.50 -1.26
C GLY A 34 -12.77 -9.21 -1.10
N PHE A 35 -13.54 -9.14 -2.18
CA PHE A 35 -15.00 -8.94 -2.10
C PHE A 35 -15.73 -10.09 -1.42
N VAL A 36 -15.32 -11.34 -1.67
CA VAL A 36 -15.91 -12.51 -1.02
C VAL A 36 -15.66 -12.43 0.50
N MET A 37 -14.44 -12.17 0.92
CA MET A 37 -14.08 -12.09 2.33
C MET A 37 -14.71 -10.88 3.04
N ILE A 38 -14.71 -9.71 2.42
CA ILE A 38 -15.36 -8.53 3.01
C ILE A 38 -16.88 -8.74 3.12
N ALA A 39 -17.52 -9.37 2.13
CA ALA A 39 -18.94 -9.70 2.20
C ALA A 39 -19.25 -10.68 3.33
N ARG A 40 -18.35 -11.62 3.59
CA ARG A 40 -18.42 -12.57 4.71
C ARG A 40 -18.33 -11.86 6.06
N LEU A 41 -17.40 -10.90 6.20
CA LEU A 41 -17.20 -10.16 7.45
C LEU A 41 -18.23 -9.05 7.67
N SER A 42 -18.60 -8.31 6.61
CA SER A 42 -19.55 -7.21 6.70
C SER A 42 -20.11 -6.82 5.34
N TYR A 43 -21.39 -7.13 5.11
CA TYR A 43 -22.09 -6.79 3.87
C TYR A 43 -22.08 -5.27 3.58
N THR A 44 -22.30 -4.46 4.61
CA THR A 44 -22.32 -2.98 4.46
C THR A 44 -20.97 -2.45 3.99
N LYS A 45 -19.87 -2.99 4.53
CA LYS A 45 -18.50 -2.62 4.10
C LYS A 45 -18.22 -3.12 2.70
N CYS A 46 -18.74 -4.29 2.30
CA CYS A 46 -18.61 -4.82 0.96
C CYS A 46 -19.27 -3.90 -0.08
N VAL A 47 -20.47 -3.38 0.18
CA VAL A 47 -21.15 -2.45 -0.73
C VAL A 47 -20.34 -1.16 -0.90
N LYS A 48 -19.83 -0.59 0.20
CA LYS A 48 -18.95 0.60 0.14
C LYS A 48 -17.67 0.31 -0.66
N GLN A 49 -17.03 -0.82 -0.39
CA GLN A 49 -15.82 -1.23 -1.12
C GLN A 49 -16.09 -1.43 -2.62
N PHE A 50 -17.22 -1.99 -2.97
CA PHE A 50 -17.62 -2.15 -4.36
C PHE A 50 -17.79 -0.79 -5.08
N ALA A 51 -18.45 0.18 -4.44
CA ALA A 51 -18.59 1.53 -4.99
C ALA A 51 -17.22 2.21 -5.19
N ILE A 52 -16.32 2.06 -4.22
CA ILE A 52 -14.94 2.59 -4.30
C ILE A 52 -14.16 1.89 -5.43
N ALA A 53 -14.32 0.57 -5.59
CA ALA A 53 -13.64 -0.18 -6.65
C ALA A 53 -14.12 0.26 -8.06
N VAL A 54 -15.42 0.51 -8.24
CA VAL A 54 -15.95 1.06 -9.49
C VAL A 54 -15.37 2.45 -9.79
N ALA A 55 -15.36 3.35 -8.80
CA ALA A 55 -14.77 4.68 -8.95
C ALA A 55 -13.25 4.60 -9.24
N GLY A 56 -12.54 3.73 -8.53
CA GLY A 56 -11.11 3.46 -8.76
C GLY A 56 -10.84 2.94 -10.17
N THR A 57 -11.67 2.05 -10.68
CA THR A 57 -11.53 1.54 -12.06
C THR A 57 -11.68 2.65 -13.09
N LEU A 58 -12.67 3.54 -12.93
CA LEU A 58 -12.83 4.70 -13.81
C LEU A 58 -11.60 5.62 -13.78
N LEU A 59 -11.05 5.87 -12.60
CA LEU A 59 -9.83 6.66 -12.44
C LEU A 59 -8.63 5.98 -13.11
N THR A 60 -8.44 4.66 -12.92
CA THR A 60 -7.30 3.94 -13.49
C THR A 60 -7.39 3.82 -15.02
N LEU A 61 -8.59 3.87 -15.59
CA LEU A 61 -8.79 3.97 -17.03
C LEU A 61 -8.54 5.41 -17.56
N ALA A 62 -8.90 6.43 -16.78
CA ALA A 62 -8.75 7.83 -17.19
C ALA A 62 -7.30 8.31 -17.13
N ILE A 63 -6.54 7.94 -16.09
CA ILE A 63 -5.17 8.44 -15.86
C ILE A 63 -4.21 8.19 -17.03
N PRO A 64 -4.06 6.97 -17.58
CA PRO A 64 -3.15 6.73 -18.70
C PRO A 64 -3.55 7.48 -19.97
N TRP A 65 -4.87 7.61 -20.22
CA TRP A 65 -5.38 8.41 -21.32
C TRP A 65 -5.01 9.89 -21.16
N LEU A 66 -5.20 10.44 -19.97
CA LEU A 66 -4.88 11.83 -19.64
C LEU A 66 -3.36 12.09 -19.79
N LEU A 67 -2.53 11.20 -19.28
CA LEU A 67 -1.06 11.29 -19.38
C LEU A 67 -0.57 11.19 -20.84
N LYS A 68 -1.29 10.45 -21.69
CA LYS A 68 -0.97 10.35 -23.13
C LYS A 68 -1.38 11.62 -23.85
N THR A 69 -2.54 12.19 -23.54
CA THR A 69 -3.11 13.35 -24.24
C THR A 69 -2.44 14.64 -23.82
N VAL A 70 -2.23 14.84 -22.52
CA VAL A 70 -1.67 16.09 -21.97
C VAL A 70 -0.18 15.92 -21.66
N LYS A 71 0.67 16.21 -22.62
CA LYS A 71 2.15 16.08 -22.49
C LYS A 71 2.72 16.93 -21.33
N SER A 72 2.02 18.00 -20.91
CA SER A 72 2.44 18.86 -19.80
C SER A 72 2.53 18.09 -18.48
N PHE A 73 1.65 17.12 -18.22
CA PHE A 73 1.68 16.32 -17.00
C PHE A 73 3.00 15.57 -16.80
N ARG A 74 3.67 15.19 -17.90
CA ARG A 74 4.97 14.50 -17.83
C ARG A 74 6.12 15.41 -17.40
N LYS A 75 5.92 16.74 -17.39
CA LYS A 75 6.95 17.73 -17.04
C LYS A 75 6.73 18.36 -15.67
N MET A 76 5.61 18.05 -15.01
CA MET A 76 5.19 18.68 -13.75
C MET A 76 5.77 17.99 -12.50
N GLY A 77 6.94 17.33 -12.60
CA GLY A 77 7.53 16.56 -11.49
C GLY A 77 7.64 17.35 -10.19
N TRP A 78 8.10 18.59 -10.24
CA TRP A 78 8.23 19.45 -9.05
C TRP A 78 6.88 19.81 -8.43
N ILE A 79 5.82 19.96 -9.24
CA ILE A 79 4.47 20.22 -8.75
C ILE A 79 3.95 18.99 -8.00
N TYR A 80 4.14 17.79 -8.54
CA TYR A 80 3.77 16.54 -7.86
C TYR A 80 4.53 16.35 -6.55
N CYS A 81 5.84 16.63 -6.55
CA CYS A 81 6.67 16.60 -5.35
C CYS A 81 6.13 17.59 -4.29
N GLY A 82 5.96 18.85 -4.65
CA GLY A 82 5.49 19.89 -3.74
C GLY A 82 4.10 19.62 -3.19
N THR A 83 3.15 19.24 -4.06
CA THR A 83 1.79 18.87 -3.64
C THR A 83 1.80 17.67 -2.69
N GLY A 84 2.60 16.63 -3.01
CA GLY A 84 2.74 15.46 -2.15
C GLY A 84 3.28 15.81 -0.77
N LEU A 85 4.35 16.60 -0.70
CA LEU A 85 4.94 17.06 0.56
C LEU A 85 3.96 17.92 1.38
N VAL A 86 3.26 18.85 0.74
CA VAL A 86 2.26 19.69 1.43
C VAL A 86 1.13 18.84 2.02
N LEU A 87 0.62 17.86 1.28
CA LEU A 87 -0.42 16.96 1.78
C LEU A 87 0.08 16.12 2.96
N LEU A 88 1.30 15.58 2.91
CA LEU A 88 1.87 14.82 4.03
C LEU A 88 2.14 15.71 5.24
N LEU A 89 2.63 16.91 5.05
CA LEU A 89 2.83 17.87 6.15
C LEU A 89 1.50 18.31 6.77
N ALA A 90 0.45 18.50 5.97
CA ALA A 90 -0.89 18.80 6.48
C ALA A 90 -1.41 17.67 7.39
N VAL A 91 -1.12 16.42 7.05
CA VAL A 91 -1.45 15.26 7.91
C VAL A 91 -0.63 15.26 9.20
N LEU A 92 0.67 15.54 9.09
CA LEU A 92 1.57 15.56 10.25
C LEU A 92 1.15 16.63 11.28
N LEU A 93 0.62 17.77 10.80
CA LEU A 93 0.13 18.87 11.63
C LEU A 93 -1.34 18.69 12.08
N GLY A 94 -2.04 17.70 11.52
CA GLY A 94 -3.43 17.39 11.83
C GLY A 94 -3.61 16.71 13.18
N ASN A 95 -4.89 16.47 13.57
CA ASN A 95 -5.23 15.82 14.82
C ASN A 95 -4.84 14.33 14.82
N LYS A 96 -4.31 13.86 15.94
CA LYS A 96 -4.01 12.43 16.15
C LYS A 96 -5.30 11.64 16.35
N ILE A 97 -5.53 10.64 15.51
CA ILE A 97 -6.59 9.66 15.67
C ILE A 97 -5.94 8.32 16.03
N TYR A 98 -6.31 7.72 17.14
CA TYR A 98 -5.69 6.48 17.68
C TYR A 98 -4.16 6.53 17.81
N GLY A 99 -3.60 7.71 18.13
CA GLY A 99 -2.17 7.88 18.35
C GLY A 99 -1.33 8.04 17.06
N ALA A 100 -1.96 8.06 15.89
CA ALA A 100 -1.29 8.25 14.60
C ALA A 100 -1.90 9.42 13.82
N ASN A 101 -1.06 10.15 13.09
CA ASN A 101 -1.49 11.21 12.19
C ASN A 101 -1.68 10.61 10.78
N LEU A 102 -2.82 9.94 10.54
CA LEU A 102 -3.03 9.20 9.28
C LEU A 102 -4.16 9.77 8.45
N VAL A 103 -5.12 10.46 9.06
CA VAL A 103 -6.39 10.76 8.43
C VAL A 103 -6.73 12.24 8.61
N LEU A 104 -7.14 12.89 7.53
CA LEU A 104 -7.81 14.19 7.57
C LEU A 104 -9.32 13.97 7.56
N THR A 105 -9.99 14.43 8.59
CA THR A 105 -11.46 14.42 8.66
C THR A 105 -12.02 15.72 8.11
N ILE A 106 -12.77 15.63 7.02
CA ILE A 106 -13.49 16.76 6.42
C ILE A 106 -14.98 16.45 6.52
N GLY A 107 -15.62 16.94 7.58
CA GLY A 107 -17.01 16.61 7.89
C GLY A 107 -17.19 15.11 8.19
N PRO A 108 -18.17 14.40 7.58
CA PRO A 108 -18.40 12.99 7.81
C PRO A 108 -17.45 12.06 7.08
N VAL A 109 -16.56 12.61 6.22
CA VAL A 109 -15.63 11.82 5.38
C VAL A 109 -14.24 11.89 5.96
N SER A 110 -13.66 10.73 6.19
CA SER A 110 -12.25 10.58 6.58
C SER A 110 -11.44 10.17 5.35
N VAL A 111 -10.44 10.97 5.02
CA VAL A 111 -9.55 10.75 3.86
C VAL A 111 -8.13 10.54 4.38
N GLN A 112 -7.46 9.51 3.89
CA GLN A 112 -6.05 9.27 4.15
C GLN A 112 -5.21 9.84 2.99
N PRO A 113 -4.58 11.02 3.14
CA PRO A 113 -3.85 11.66 2.06
C PRO A 113 -2.69 10.83 1.52
N ALA A 114 -2.07 9.98 2.33
CA ALA A 114 -0.99 9.10 1.91
C ALA A 114 -1.37 8.21 0.70
N GLU A 115 -2.67 7.84 0.57
CA GLU A 115 -3.15 7.05 -0.57
C GLU A 115 -3.07 7.83 -1.88
N PHE A 116 -3.41 9.11 -1.86
CA PHE A 116 -3.29 10.00 -3.03
C PHE A 116 -1.84 10.37 -3.31
N VAL A 117 -1.07 10.60 -2.25
CA VAL A 117 0.35 10.96 -2.38
C VAL A 117 1.16 9.81 -2.99
N LYS A 118 0.78 8.54 -2.82
CA LYS A 118 1.41 7.41 -3.54
C LYS A 118 1.40 7.63 -5.06
N ILE A 119 0.28 8.06 -5.61
CA ILE A 119 0.14 8.32 -7.05
C ILE A 119 1.01 9.51 -7.46
N LEU A 120 0.92 10.63 -6.71
CA LEU A 120 1.73 11.82 -6.98
C LEU A 120 3.23 11.52 -6.89
N TYR A 121 3.63 10.70 -5.92
CA TYR A 121 5.01 10.30 -5.73
C TYR A 121 5.56 9.49 -6.91
N VAL A 122 4.81 8.52 -7.42
CA VAL A 122 5.18 7.76 -8.62
C VAL A 122 5.28 8.70 -9.82
N MET A 123 4.35 9.63 -9.99
CA MET A 123 4.38 10.63 -11.07
C MET A 123 5.58 11.58 -10.94
N PHE A 124 5.91 12.00 -9.71
CA PHE A 124 7.10 12.81 -9.42
C PHE A 124 8.37 12.08 -9.86
N VAL A 125 8.61 10.88 -9.34
CA VAL A 125 9.82 10.11 -9.62
C VAL A 125 9.93 9.77 -11.12
N ALA A 126 8.82 9.34 -11.75
CA ALA A 126 8.78 9.03 -13.19
C ALA A 126 9.07 10.27 -14.06
N SER A 127 8.51 11.43 -13.68
CA SER A 127 8.74 12.68 -14.40
C SER A 127 10.21 13.14 -14.31
N MET A 128 10.82 12.99 -13.14
CA MET A 128 12.19 13.41 -12.89
C MET A 128 13.21 12.48 -13.59
N PHE A 129 12.91 11.19 -13.69
CA PHE A 129 13.76 10.22 -14.38
C PHE A 129 13.49 10.08 -15.89
N ASN A 130 12.58 10.84 -16.45
CA ASN A 130 12.26 10.81 -17.89
C ASN A 130 13.39 11.36 -18.80
N LYS A 131 14.38 12.04 -18.23
CA LYS A 131 15.57 12.54 -18.93
C LYS A 131 16.79 11.73 -18.51
N ALA A 132 17.88 11.81 -19.30
CA ALA A 132 19.14 11.17 -18.95
C ALA A 132 19.53 11.49 -17.50
N THR A 133 19.69 10.46 -16.69
CA THR A 133 19.94 10.59 -15.26
C THR A 133 21.41 10.93 -15.01
N THR A 134 21.68 12.17 -14.63
CA THR A 134 22.99 12.54 -14.07
C THR A 134 23.03 12.20 -12.59
N PHE A 135 24.22 11.94 -12.05
CA PHE A 135 24.40 11.69 -10.61
C PHE A 135 23.77 12.78 -9.74
N ARG A 136 23.97 14.06 -10.09
CA ARG A 136 23.39 15.20 -9.37
C ARG A 136 21.86 15.15 -9.37
N GLN A 137 21.26 14.85 -10.51
CA GLN A 137 19.78 14.74 -10.61
C GLN A 137 19.26 13.58 -9.77
N THR A 138 19.93 12.42 -9.85
CA THR A 138 19.58 11.24 -9.03
C THR A 138 19.65 11.58 -7.54
N ALA A 139 20.72 12.24 -7.09
CA ALA A 139 20.88 12.63 -5.69
C ALA A 139 19.77 13.58 -5.22
N VAL A 140 19.38 14.56 -6.04
CA VAL A 140 18.28 15.50 -5.71
C VAL A 140 16.95 14.75 -5.60
N VAL A 141 16.63 13.88 -6.57
CA VAL A 141 15.40 13.08 -6.55
C VAL A 141 15.37 12.16 -5.34
N THR A 142 16.52 11.52 -5.02
CA THR A 142 16.66 10.68 -3.82
C THR A 142 16.38 11.47 -2.55
N ALA A 143 16.92 12.67 -2.43
CA ALA A 143 16.71 13.51 -1.24
C ALA A 143 15.23 13.87 -1.04
N PHE A 144 14.53 14.27 -2.10
CA PHE A 144 13.09 14.57 -2.01
C PHE A 144 12.24 13.30 -1.81
N ALA A 145 12.62 12.17 -2.41
CA ALA A 145 11.99 10.89 -2.17
C ALA A 145 12.15 10.45 -0.70
N ALA A 146 13.36 10.57 -0.16
CA ALA A 146 13.65 10.28 1.26
C ALA A 146 12.86 11.21 2.20
N LEU A 147 12.67 12.48 1.83
CA LEU A 147 11.87 13.42 2.63
C LEU A 147 10.42 12.96 2.77
N HIS A 148 9.78 12.44 1.69
CA HIS A 148 8.44 11.85 1.79
C HIS A 148 8.41 10.67 2.77
N VAL A 149 9.40 9.77 2.69
CA VAL A 149 9.52 8.61 3.58
C VAL A 149 9.69 9.05 5.04
N ILE A 150 10.54 10.05 5.29
CA ILE A 150 10.78 10.57 6.65
C ILE A 150 9.49 11.16 7.23
N ILE A 151 8.72 11.95 6.47
CA ILE A 151 7.46 12.52 6.94
C ILE A 151 6.47 11.41 7.29
N LEU A 152 6.38 10.33 6.50
CA LEU A 152 5.53 9.18 6.79
C LEU A 152 5.96 8.45 8.07
N VAL A 153 7.27 8.29 8.29
CA VAL A 153 7.80 7.71 9.55
C VAL A 153 7.42 8.60 10.74
N LEU A 154 7.55 9.92 10.61
CA LEU A 154 7.15 10.87 11.66
C LEU A 154 5.64 10.83 11.94
N SER A 155 4.83 10.59 10.89
CA SER A 155 3.38 10.41 10.99
C SER A 155 2.98 9.04 11.56
N THR A 156 3.95 8.17 11.93
CA THR A 156 3.75 6.79 12.40
C THR A 156 3.18 5.81 11.35
N ASP A 157 3.18 6.20 10.07
CA ASP A 157 2.75 5.36 8.94
C ASP A 157 3.93 4.58 8.35
N LEU A 158 4.39 3.56 9.09
CA LEU A 158 5.53 2.74 8.67
C LEU A 158 5.21 1.88 7.45
N GLY A 159 3.95 1.49 7.29
CA GLY A 159 3.50 0.70 6.14
C GLY A 159 3.62 1.48 4.84
N ALA A 160 3.06 2.70 4.81
CA ALA A 160 3.21 3.57 3.65
C ALA A 160 4.67 3.94 3.40
N ALA A 161 5.45 4.25 4.46
CA ALA A 161 6.88 4.57 4.35
C ALA A 161 7.67 3.44 3.64
N LEU A 162 7.40 2.18 4.01
CA LEU A 162 8.03 1.03 3.36
C LEU A 162 7.63 0.91 1.88
N ILE A 163 6.36 1.10 1.56
CA ILE A 163 5.88 1.06 0.17
C ILE A 163 6.56 2.14 -0.67
N PHE A 164 6.62 3.38 -0.18
CA PHE A 164 7.30 4.49 -0.87
C PHE A 164 8.78 4.18 -1.10
N PHE A 165 9.45 3.63 -0.11
CA PHE A 165 10.84 3.23 -0.21
C PHE A 165 11.06 2.15 -1.27
N VAL A 166 10.30 1.06 -1.24
CA VAL A 166 10.41 -0.06 -2.19
C VAL A 166 10.12 0.42 -3.62
N VAL A 167 9.05 1.21 -3.79
CA VAL A 167 8.68 1.78 -5.10
C VAL A 167 9.81 2.68 -5.62
N TYR A 168 10.40 3.51 -4.76
CA TYR A 168 11.53 4.36 -5.15
C TYR A 168 12.72 3.54 -5.65
N ILE A 169 13.13 2.51 -4.90
CA ILE A 169 14.27 1.65 -5.28
C ILE A 169 14.00 0.95 -6.61
N ALA A 170 12.78 0.43 -6.80
CA ALA A 170 12.40 -0.19 -8.07
C ALA A 170 12.47 0.80 -9.24
N MET A 171 11.93 2.02 -9.08
CA MET A 171 11.96 3.06 -10.10
C MET A 171 13.39 3.56 -10.37
N LEU A 172 14.20 3.71 -9.33
CA LEU A 172 15.62 4.08 -9.45
C LEU A 172 16.39 3.04 -10.28
N TYR A 173 16.18 1.74 -9.99
CA TYR A 173 16.80 0.67 -10.75
C TYR A 173 16.36 0.67 -12.23
N ILE A 174 15.06 0.81 -12.49
CA ILE A 174 14.52 0.86 -13.86
C ILE A 174 15.08 2.05 -14.64
N ALA A 175 15.21 3.21 -13.99
CA ALA A 175 15.69 4.43 -14.61
C ALA A 175 17.19 4.44 -14.90
N THR A 176 18.00 3.92 -13.96
CA THR A 176 19.45 3.93 -14.04
C THR A 176 20.04 2.68 -14.66
N LYS A 177 19.28 1.55 -14.62
CA LYS A 177 19.75 0.19 -14.98
C LYS A 177 21.04 -0.22 -14.28
N ASN A 178 21.33 0.40 -13.14
CA ASN A 178 22.55 0.18 -12.38
C ASN A 178 22.22 -0.42 -11.01
N VAL A 179 22.66 -1.65 -10.79
CA VAL A 179 22.45 -2.41 -9.53
C VAL A 179 23.13 -1.73 -8.35
N LEU A 180 24.22 -0.99 -8.56
CA LEU A 180 24.95 -0.31 -7.49
C LEU A 180 24.11 0.80 -6.84
N TYR A 181 23.32 1.55 -7.63
CA TYR A 181 22.41 2.56 -7.06
C TYR A 181 21.28 1.92 -6.24
N ALA A 182 20.72 0.80 -6.73
CA ALA A 182 19.71 0.07 -5.98
C ALA A 182 20.28 -0.53 -4.70
N GLY A 183 21.48 -1.14 -4.79
CA GLY A 183 22.19 -1.70 -3.63
C GLY A 183 22.53 -0.63 -2.59
N ALA A 184 23.06 0.53 -3.02
CA ALA A 184 23.33 1.66 -2.13
C ALA A 184 22.04 2.18 -1.48
N GLY A 185 20.94 2.23 -2.23
CA GLY A 185 19.64 2.60 -1.70
C GLY A 185 19.13 1.64 -0.63
N ILE A 186 19.24 0.33 -0.86
CA ILE A 186 18.86 -0.71 0.12
C ILE A 186 19.74 -0.62 1.37
N MET A 187 21.04 -0.47 1.22
CA MET A 187 21.95 -0.28 2.35
C MET A 187 21.62 0.99 3.14
N GLY A 188 21.40 2.12 2.45
CA GLY A 188 20.97 3.37 3.06
C GLY A 188 19.66 3.24 3.82
N GLY A 189 18.68 2.54 3.23
CA GLY A 189 17.41 2.20 3.88
C GLY A 189 17.59 1.35 5.14
N GLY A 190 18.49 0.35 5.10
CA GLY A 190 18.83 -0.46 6.26
C GLY A 190 19.42 0.39 7.41
N VAL A 191 20.37 1.27 7.09
CA VAL A 191 20.95 2.21 8.07
C VAL A 191 19.88 3.14 8.62
N ALA A 192 19.03 3.72 7.77
CA ALA A 192 17.91 4.56 8.19
C ALA A 192 16.91 3.80 9.09
N GLY A 193 16.64 2.53 8.80
CA GLY A 193 15.81 1.65 9.64
C GLY A 193 16.41 1.45 11.05
N VAL A 194 17.71 1.21 11.14
CA VAL A 194 18.40 1.09 12.44
C VAL A 194 18.33 2.42 13.22
N ILE A 195 18.57 3.54 12.54
CA ILE A 195 18.44 4.87 13.16
C ILE A 195 17.00 5.09 13.64
N ALA A 196 15.99 4.78 12.80
CA ALA A 196 14.58 4.90 13.17
C ALA A 196 14.22 4.04 14.39
N TYR A 197 14.73 2.82 14.47
CA TYR A 197 14.55 1.95 15.64
C TYR A 197 15.11 2.56 16.92
N LYS A 198 16.26 3.23 16.85
CA LYS A 198 16.86 3.89 18.02
C LYS A 198 16.13 5.18 18.43
N LEU A 199 15.68 5.97 17.47
CA LEU A 199 15.09 7.29 17.71
C LEU A 199 13.60 7.24 18.04
N PHE A 200 12.82 6.35 17.38
CA PHE A 200 11.37 6.38 17.47
C PHE A 200 10.81 5.22 18.29
N SER A 201 10.12 5.53 19.38
CA SER A 201 9.51 4.55 20.29
C SER A 201 8.46 3.66 19.60
N HIS A 202 7.67 4.21 18.66
CA HIS A 202 6.67 3.44 17.91
C HIS A 202 7.30 2.41 16.96
N VAL A 203 8.46 2.72 16.35
CA VAL A 203 9.22 1.76 15.55
C VAL A 203 9.73 0.63 16.42
N ARG A 204 10.30 0.97 17.58
CA ARG A 204 10.82 0.00 18.56
C ARG A 204 9.73 -0.94 19.04
N LYS A 205 8.55 -0.41 19.42
CA LYS A 205 7.39 -1.23 19.82
C LYS A 205 7.01 -2.25 18.75
N ARG A 206 6.88 -1.82 17.49
CA ARG A 206 6.53 -2.74 16.39
C ARG A 206 7.57 -3.84 16.18
N VAL A 207 8.87 -3.52 16.31
CA VAL A 207 9.94 -4.53 16.19
C VAL A 207 9.91 -5.51 17.36
N ILE A 208 9.64 -5.05 18.59
CA ILE A 208 9.53 -5.91 19.78
C ILE A 208 8.36 -6.88 19.59
N ILE A 209 7.16 -6.38 19.24
CA ILE A 209 5.98 -7.21 19.00
C ILE A 209 6.20 -8.21 17.86
N TRP A 210 6.88 -7.79 16.78
CA TRP A 210 7.20 -8.67 15.67
C TRP A 210 8.16 -9.81 16.06
N LYS A 211 9.14 -9.52 16.94
CA LYS A 211 10.09 -10.54 17.42
C LYS A 211 9.47 -11.52 18.42
N ASP A 212 8.67 -11.00 19.34
CA ASP A 212 8.04 -11.80 20.39
C ASP A 212 6.62 -11.28 20.67
N PRO A 213 5.64 -11.68 19.83
CA PRO A 213 4.26 -11.31 20.03
C PRO A 213 3.64 -11.99 21.26
N TRP A 214 4.16 -13.17 21.64
CA TRP A 214 3.58 -14.01 22.70
C TRP A 214 3.71 -13.40 24.08
N SER A 215 4.84 -12.78 24.37
CA SER A 215 5.06 -12.06 25.64
C SER A 215 4.20 -10.79 25.77
N HIS A 216 3.51 -10.37 24.70
CA HIS A 216 2.66 -9.18 24.64
C HIS A 216 1.22 -9.51 24.25
N ILE A 217 0.79 -10.76 24.45
CA ILE A 217 -0.51 -11.26 23.97
C ILE A 217 -1.69 -10.54 24.60
N ASP A 218 -1.55 -10.10 25.86
CA ASP A 218 -2.62 -9.41 26.60
C ASP A 218 -2.71 -7.90 26.31
N ASP A 219 -1.80 -7.37 25.50
CA ASP A 219 -1.70 -5.93 25.19
C ASP A 219 -1.47 -5.69 23.69
N SER A 220 -0.35 -5.15 23.35
CA SER A 220 -0.02 -4.66 22.01
C SER A 220 0.22 -5.76 20.98
N GLY A 221 0.53 -6.98 21.41
CA GLY A 221 0.71 -8.17 20.58
C GLY A 221 -0.59 -8.93 20.27
N TYR A 222 -1.71 -8.61 20.91
CA TYR A 222 -2.97 -9.35 20.81
C TYR A 222 -3.42 -9.58 19.35
N GLN A 223 -3.43 -8.53 18.53
CA GLN A 223 -3.85 -8.62 17.13
C GLN A 223 -2.94 -9.58 16.32
N VAL A 224 -1.64 -9.50 16.54
CA VAL A 224 -0.66 -10.36 15.84
C VAL A 224 -0.83 -11.82 16.29
N CYS A 225 -1.02 -12.06 17.58
CA CYS A 225 -1.26 -13.41 18.09
C CYS A 225 -2.55 -14.01 17.54
N GLN A 226 -3.67 -13.26 17.53
CA GLN A 226 -4.93 -13.71 16.94
C GLN A 226 -4.78 -14.04 15.44
N SER A 227 -4.04 -13.20 14.72
CA SER A 227 -3.70 -13.45 13.32
C SER A 227 -2.92 -14.77 13.14
N LEU A 228 -1.89 -15.00 13.96
CA LEU A 228 -1.10 -16.24 13.93
C LEU A 228 -1.93 -17.46 14.31
N PHE A 229 -2.83 -17.36 15.30
CA PHE A 229 -3.76 -18.44 15.63
C PHE A 229 -4.66 -18.78 14.45
N SER A 230 -5.26 -17.81 13.78
CA SER A 230 -6.11 -18.05 12.62
C SER A 230 -5.36 -18.71 11.47
N ILE A 231 -4.13 -18.27 11.18
CA ILE A 231 -3.29 -18.91 10.16
C ILE A 231 -2.97 -20.36 10.56
N GLY A 232 -2.59 -20.58 11.83
CA GLY A 232 -2.27 -21.92 12.33
C GLY A 232 -3.49 -22.86 12.32
N MET A 233 -4.67 -22.36 12.71
CA MET A 233 -5.91 -23.13 12.70
C MET A 233 -6.34 -23.51 11.28
N GLY A 234 -6.20 -22.60 10.30
CA GLY A 234 -6.53 -22.90 8.91
C GLY A 234 -5.68 -24.01 8.29
N SER A 235 -4.49 -24.30 8.86
CA SER A 235 -3.61 -25.34 8.35
C SER A 235 -3.34 -25.23 6.84
N TRP A 236 -3.14 -26.35 6.14
CA TRP A 236 -2.86 -26.36 4.70
C TRP A 236 -4.08 -26.08 3.82
N PHE A 237 -5.27 -26.58 4.21
CA PHE A 237 -6.47 -26.63 3.36
C PHE A 237 -7.62 -25.74 3.84
N GLY A 238 -7.49 -25.10 5.02
CA GLY A 238 -8.53 -24.26 5.61
C GLY A 238 -9.65 -25.04 6.29
N TYR A 239 -10.40 -24.33 7.13
CA TYR A 239 -11.63 -24.87 7.74
C TYR A 239 -12.80 -25.03 6.73
N GLY A 240 -12.73 -24.34 5.62
CA GLY A 240 -13.81 -24.19 4.66
C GLY A 240 -14.49 -22.81 4.76
N PHE A 241 -15.01 -22.35 3.64
CA PHE A 241 -15.66 -21.04 3.55
C PHE A 241 -16.86 -20.94 4.51
N CYS A 242 -16.90 -19.85 5.26
CA CYS A 242 -17.87 -19.59 6.33
C CYS A 242 -17.79 -20.54 7.56
N GLN A 243 -16.78 -21.37 7.71
CA GLN A 243 -16.62 -22.26 8.86
C GLN A 243 -15.58 -21.77 9.87
N GLY A 244 -14.72 -20.82 9.49
CA GLY A 244 -13.81 -20.14 10.40
C GLY A 244 -14.49 -19.05 11.23
N MET A 245 -13.72 -18.42 12.11
CA MET A 245 -14.15 -17.31 12.98
C MET A 245 -13.24 -16.07 12.77
N PRO A 246 -13.06 -15.59 11.54
CA PRO A 246 -12.16 -14.46 11.25
C PRO A 246 -12.63 -13.15 11.88
N ASP A 247 -13.88 -13.06 12.34
CA ASP A 247 -14.44 -11.95 13.11
C ASP A 247 -13.80 -11.79 14.49
N LYS A 248 -13.16 -12.84 15.04
CA LYS A 248 -12.38 -12.76 16.27
C LYS A 248 -11.06 -12.02 16.13
N ILE A 249 -10.54 -11.90 14.91
CA ILE A 249 -9.33 -11.11 14.64
C ILE A 249 -9.73 -9.63 14.65
N PRO A 250 -9.17 -8.80 15.55
CA PRO A 250 -9.49 -7.38 15.57
C PRO A 250 -9.12 -6.72 14.24
N VAL A 251 -10.08 -6.01 13.65
CA VAL A 251 -9.90 -5.28 12.36
C VAL A 251 -9.47 -6.20 11.20
N ALA A 252 -9.93 -7.45 11.18
CA ALA A 252 -9.59 -8.44 10.16
C ALA A 252 -9.80 -7.93 8.73
N GLU A 253 -10.86 -7.15 8.50
CA GLU A 253 -11.21 -6.61 7.18
C GLU A 253 -10.27 -5.54 6.64
N LYS A 254 -9.30 -5.04 7.46
CA LYS A 254 -8.33 -4.02 7.04
C LYS A 254 -6.91 -4.58 7.04
N ASP A 255 -6.44 -4.99 8.22
CA ASP A 255 -5.02 -5.25 8.45
C ASP A 255 -4.67 -6.74 8.41
N PHE A 256 -5.65 -7.63 8.63
CA PHE A 256 -5.43 -9.07 8.78
C PHE A 256 -6.28 -9.92 7.82
N MET A 257 -6.59 -9.38 6.64
CA MET A 257 -7.35 -10.11 5.62
C MET A 257 -6.66 -11.41 5.18
N PHE A 258 -5.32 -11.42 5.10
CA PHE A 258 -4.53 -12.61 4.79
C PHE A 258 -4.76 -13.72 5.82
N SER A 259 -4.85 -13.38 7.10
CA SER A 259 -5.11 -14.36 8.17
C SER A 259 -6.51 -14.94 8.06
N ALA A 260 -7.52 -14.10 7.76
CA ALA A 260 -8.89 -14.54 7.53
C ALA A 260 -9.00 -15.48 6.31
N ILE A 261 -8.28 -15.18 5.24
CA ILE A 261 -8.20 -16.04 4.05
C ILE A 261 -7.50 -17.36 4.40
N SER A 262 -6.40 -17.31 5.14
CA SER A 262 -5.65 -18.51 5.55
C SER A 262 -6.49 -19.43 6.43
N GLU A 263 -7.32 -18.87 7.31
CA GLU A 263 -8.20 -19.64 8.20
C GLU A 263 -9.27 -20.41 7.40
N GLU A 264 -9.95 -19.74 6.47
CA GLU A 264 -11.05 -20.36 5.73
C GLU A 264 -10.61 -21.17 4.50
N PHE A 265 -9.59 -20.73 3.75
CA PHE A 265 -9.14 -21.36 2.51
C PHE A 265 -7.81 -22.12 2.64
N GLY A 266 -7.13 -21.98 3.76
CA GLY A 266 -5.85 -22.64 4.03
C GLY A 266 -4.63 -21.90 3.50
N LEU A 267 -3.47 -22.31 4.01
CA LEU A 267 -2.20 -21.66 3.73
C LEU A 267 -1.79 -21.78 2.26
N ILE A 268 -2.07 -22.91 1.60
CA ILE A 268 -1.73 -23.12 0.18
C ILE A 268 -2.42 -22.05 -0.68
N PHE A 269 -3.73 -21.85 -0.46
CA PHE A 269 -4.48 -20.83 -1.20
C PHE A 269 -3.99 -19.42 -0.88
N ALA A 270 -3.78 -19.11 0.40
CA ALA A 270 -3.32 -17.80 0.84
C ALA A 270 -1.95 -17.41 0.25
N ILE A 271 -1.00 -18.38 0.15
CA ILE A 271 0.31 -18.14 -0.46
C ILE A 271 0.20 -18.01 -1.99
N SER A 272 -0.78 -18.64 -2.61
CA SER A 272 -0.98 -18.58 -4.07
C SER A 272 -1.54 -17.22 -4.54
N LEU A 273 -2.12 -16.43 -3.63
CA LEU A 273 -2.57 -15.07 -3.88
C LEU A 273 -1.41 -14.08 -3.94
#